data_f5ad1728c17128fb0c0e6cab3c6506cb
#
_entry.id   f5ad1728c17128fb0c0e6cab3c6506cb
#
_cell.length_a   1.000
_cell.length_b   1.000
_cell.length_c   1.000
_cell.angle_alpha   90.00
_cell.angle_beta   90.00
_cell.angle_gamma   90.00
#
_symmetry.space_group_name_H-M   'P 1'
#
loop_
_entity.id
_entity.type
_entity.pdbx_description
1 polymer ?
#
loop_
_entity_poly.entity_id
_entity_poly.type
_entity_poly.pdbx_seq_one_letter_code
_entity_poly.pdbx_strand_id
1 'polypeptide(L)'
;MTGTSSESSAHSLLMDLKQRMAQSIIGQEKVVERLLIGLLANGNLLIEGLPGLAKTRAVKAMAKNLEAKFSRIQFVPDLLPSDVTGTEIYHQAEGGGEFRFDPGPIFANLVLADEINRAPAKVQAALLEAMEERQVTVAGRTHAMEPLFMVMATQNPVEQEGTYPLPEAQMDRFLMHVMITYPPVEDEVKVIQLVRGEEQAAAQPRPEGGKPPVVPQQAVFDARQEIGAIHVSDAIERYMADLVYATRTPEAYTDDLRRWIEIGASPRASLALDKCGRTHAWLNQRDYVDPLDVQAIVHDVFRHRITLSYEAQGEGVSPDRVTDEIVAQVALT
;
A
#
# COMPACT_ATOMS: atom_id res chain seq x y z
N MET A 1 -9.16 -23.98 38.73
CA MET A 1 -8.74 -24.37 37.38
C MET A 1 -9.19 -23.25 36.44
N THR A 2 -8.37 -22.23 36.31
CA THR A 2 -8.61 -21.10 35.39
C THR A 2 -7.94 -21.47 34.08
N GLY A 3 -8.75 -21.82 33.05
CA GLY A 3 -8.27 -22.04 31.71
C GLY A 3 -7.75 -20.73 31.15
N THR A 4 -6.44 -20.58 31.06
CA THR A 4 -5.79 -19.59 30.23
C THR A 4 -6.07 -19.98 28.78
N SER A 5 -7.08 -19.34 28.15
CA SER A 5 -7.12 -19.25 26.70
C SER A 5 -5.81 -18.57 26.30
N SER A 6 -4.93 -19.31 25.60
CA SER A 6 -3.74 -18.71 24.99
C SER A 6 -4.24 -17.70 23.96
N GLU A 7 -4.23 -16.42 24.30
CA GLU A 7 -4.40 -15.35 23.31
C GLU A 7 -3.30 -15.56 22.25
N SER A 8 -3.70 -15.81 21.02
CA SER A 8 -2.76 -15.94 19.92
C SER A 8 -1.99 -14.64 19.80
N SER A 9 -0.65 -14.69 19.71
CA SER A 9 0.18 -13.49 19.56
C SER A 9 -0.23 -12.71 18.30
N ALA A 10 -0.04 -11.39 18.31
CA ALA A 10 -0.33 -10.55 17.13
C ALA A 10 0.39 -11.08 15.89
N HIS A 11 1.65 -11.50 16.02
CA HIS A 11 2.41 -12.12 14.95
C HIS A 11 1.72 -13.37 14.38
N SER A 12 1.25 -14.30 15.23
CA SER A 12 0.57 -15.53 14.78
C SER A 12 -0.71 -15.21 13.99
N LEU A 13 -1.51 -14.26 14.46
CA LEU A 13 -2.74 -13.83 13.79
C LEU A 13 -2.46 -13.19 12.41
N LEU A 14 -1.40 -12.40 12.32
CA LEU A 14 -1.03 -11.75 11.06
C LEU A 14 -0.35 -12.70 10.06
N MET A 15 0.35 -13.72 10.55
CA MET A 15 0.85 -14.80 9.69
C MET A 15 -0.30 -15.65 9.14
N ASP A 16 -1.33 -15.91 9.92
CA ASP A 16 -2.54 -16.57 9.45
C ASP A 16 -3.27 -15.71 8.39
N LEU A 17 -3.35 -14.40 8.60
CA LEU A 17 -3.86 -13.46 7.58
C LEU A 17 -3.04 -13.57 6.28
N LYS A 18 -1.69 -13.52 6.37
CA LYS A 18 -0.78 -13.67 5.21
C LYS A 18 -1.08 -14.97 4.45
N GLN A 19 -1.20 -16.07 5.17
CA GLN A 19 -1.46 -17.38 4.56
C GLN A 19 -2.83 -17.45 3.88
N ARG A 20 -3.88 -16.92 4.50
CA ARG A 20 -5.23 -16.86 3.91
C ARG A 20 -5.27 -15.97 2.67
N MET A 21 -4.54 -14.86 2.68
CA MET A 21 -4.40 -14.00 1.50
C MET A 21 -3.70 -14.72 0.37
N ALA A 22 -2.57 -15.39 0.64
CA ALA A 22 -1.80 -16.14 -0.35
C ALA A 22 -2.63 -17.24 -1.03
N GLN A 23 -3.53 -17.91 -0.30
CA GLN A 23 -4.46 -18.89 -0.89
C GLN A 23 -5.41 -18.29 -1.94
N SER A 24 -5.71 -17.02 -1.83
CA SER A 24 -6.60 -16.30 -2.76
C SER A 24 -5.85 -15.66 -3.92
N ILE A 25 -4.51 -15.53 -3.84
CA ILE A 25 -3.69 -14.74 -4.77
C ILE A 25 -2.43 -15.55 -5.10
N ILE A 26 -2.60 -16.52 -5.99
CA ILE A 26 -1.54 -17.45 -6.37
C ILE A 26 -0.47 -16.74 -7.20
N GLY A 27 0.81 -17.01 -6.92
CA GLY A 27 1.96 -16.49 -7.65
C GLY A 27 2.26 -15.01 -7.39
N GLN A 28 1.71 -14.44 -6.31
CA GLN A 28 1.87 -13.03 -5.93
C GLN A 28 2.24 -12.87 -4.45
N GLU A 29 3.08 -13.75 -3.93
CA GLU A 29 3.47 -13.77 -2.51
C GLU A 29 4.12 -12.44 -2.09
N LYS A 30 4.93 -11.84 -2.99
CA LYS A 30 5.55 -10.54 -2.77
C LYS A 30 4.50 -9.44 -2.62
N VAL A 31 3.43 -9.47 -3.42
CA VAL A 31 2.33 -8.47 -3.32
C VAL A 31 1.61 -8.62 -1.98
N VAL A 32 1.30 -9.85 -1.56
CA VAL A 32 0.68 -10.12 -0.25
C VAL A 32 1.55 -9.56 0.88
N GLU A 33 2.85 -9.78 0.82
CA GLU A 33 3.80 -9.26 1.82
C GLU A 33 3.84 -7.73 1.83
N ARG A 34 3.87 -7.07 0.66
CA ARG A 34 3.84 -5.61 0.56
C ARG A 34 2.55 -5.00 1.08
N LEU A 35 1.41 -5.65 0.83
CA LEU A 35 0.13 -5.23 1.41
C LEU A 35 0.15 -5.28 2.94
N LEU A 36 0.73 -6.34 3.52
CA LEU A 36 0.90 -6.45 4.98
C LEU A 36 1.88 -5.42 5.52
N ILE A 37 3.02 -5.20 4.85
CA ILE A 37 3.95 -4.14 5.25
C ILE A 37 3.25 -2.79 5.25
N GLY A 38 2.47 -2.45 4.21
CA GLY A 38 1.70 -1.21 4.16
C GLY A 38 0.71 -1.06 5.31
N LEU A 39 -0.02 -2.14 5.63
CA LEU A 39 -0.97 -2.17 6.74
C LEU A 39 -0.26 -1.95 8.10
N LEU A 40 0.83 -2.67 8.35
CA LEU A 40 1.56 -2.67 9.62
C LEU A 40 2.43 -1.43 9.81
N ALA A 41 3.05 -0.93 8.74
CA ALA A 41 3.81 0.33 8.75
C ALA A 41 2.92 1.59 8.76
N ASN A 42 1.59 1.42 8.82
CA ASN A 42 0.61 2.50 8.78
C ASN A 42 0.78 3.44 7.58
N GLY A 43 0.99 2.86 6.40
CA GLY A 43 1.22 3.59 5.15
C GLY A 43 0.20 3.26 4.07
N ASN A 44 0.14 4.13 3.07
CA ASN A 44 -0.68 3.95 1.88
C ASN A 44 0.17 3.38 0.74
N LEU A 45 -0.42 2.62 -0.15
CA LEU A 45 0.29 1.96 -1.25
C LEU A 45 -0.19 2.45 -2.61
N LEU A 46 0.76 2.66 -3.52
CA LEU A 46 0.51 2.75 -4.94
C LEU A 46 0.75 1.37 -5.55
N ILE A 47 -0.21 0.85 -6.28
CA ILE A 47 -0.15 -0.47 -6.91
C ILE A 47 -0.23 -0.29 -8.43
N GLU A 48 0.81 -0.66 -9.12
CA GLU A 48 0.85 -0.61 -10.56
C GLU A 48 0.93 -2.01 -11.15
N GLY A 49 0.24 -2.20 -12.25
CA GLY A 49 0.24 -3.47 -12.97
C GLY A 49 -0.78 -3.47 -14.10
N LEU A 50 -0.60 -4.37 -15.03
CA LEU A 50 -1.49 -4.52 -16.17
C LEU A 50 -2.93 -4.89 -15.74
N PRO A 51 -3.94 -4.63 -16.55
CA PRO A 51 -5.29 -5.06 -16.28
C PRO A 51 -5.37 -6.58 -16.16
N GLY A 52 -6.28 -7.07 -15.32
CA GLY A 52 -6.46 -8.51 -15.09
C GLY A 52 -5.53 -9.17 -14.07
N LEU A 53 -4.51 -8.47 -13.55
CA LEU A 53 -3.53 -9.00 -12.59
C LEU A 53 -4.00 -9.03 -11.13
N ALA A 54 -5.26 -9.34 -10.88
CA ALA A 54 -5.80 -9.58 -9.53
C ALA A 54 -5.59 -8.46 -8.48
N LYS A 55 -5.27 -7.19 -8.87
CA LYS A 55 -5.09 -6.05 -7.95
C LYS A 55 -6.25 -5.94 -6.95
N THR A 56 -7.47 -5.88 -7.48
CA THR A 56 -8.70 -5.81 -6.67
C THR A 56 -8.91 -7.05 -5.81
N ARG A 57 -8.51 -8.24 -6.30
CA ARG A 57 -8.62 -9.52 -5.57
C ARG A 57 -7.72 -9.53 -4.34
N ALA A 58 -6.50 -9.01 -4.46
CA ALA A 58 -5.54 -8.92 -3.37
C ALA A 58 -6.06 -8.07 -2.20
N VAL A 59 -6.59 -6.90 -2.51
CA VAL A 59 -7.17 -6.00 -1.51
C VAL A 59 -8.43 -6.59 -0.88
N LYS A 60 -9.30 -7.19 -1.70
CA LYS A 60 -10.50 -7.88 -1.19
C LYS A 60 -10.17 -9.07 -0.30
N ALA A 61 -9.09 -9.82 -0.60
CA ALA A 61 -8.65 -10.94 0.24
C ALA A 61 -8.20 -10.44 1.62
N MET A 62 -7.47 -9.32 1.70
CA MET A 62 -7.13 -8.68 2.98
C MET A 62 -8.40 -8.28 3.74
N ALA A 63 -9.29 -7.53 3.10
CA ALA A 63 -10.52 -7.03 3.73
C ALA A 63 -11.47 -8.13 4.20
N LYS A 64 -11.50 -9.27 3.50
CA LYS A 64 -12.34 -10.43 3.87
C LYS A 64 -11.86 -11.13 5.14
N ASN A 65 -10.54 -11.09 5.40
CA ASN A 65 -9.90 -11.82 6.49
C ASN A 65 -9.52 -10.93 7.69
N LEU A 66 -9.70 -9.62 7.59
CA LEU A 66 -9.48 -8.64 8.64
C LEU A 66 -10.83 -8.06 9.10
N GLU A 67 -11.00 -7.78 10.37
CA GLU A 67 -12.13 -7.02 10.91
C GLU A 67 -12.04 -5.56 10.46
N ALA A 68 -12.43 -5.30 9.20
CA ALA A 68 -12.28 -3.99 8.59
C ALA A 68 -13.42 -3.68 7.62
N LYS A 69 -13.90 -2.44 7.67
CA LYS A 69 -14.81 -1.92 6.64
C LYS A 69 -14.00 -1.67 5.37
N PHE A 70 -14.44 -2.26 4.27
CA PHE A 70 -13.83 -2.09 2.95
C PHE A 70 -14.69 -1.21 2.06
N SER A 71 -14.02 -0.32 1.31
CA SER A 71 -14.64 0.48 0.27
C SER A 71 -13.82 0.42 -1.01
N ARG A 72 -14.48 0.38 -2.15
CA ARG A 72 -13.86 0.53 -3.47
C ARG A 72 -14.40 1.79 -4.13
N ILE A 73 -13.51 2.67 -4.54
CA ILE A 73 -13.81 3.88 -5.29
C ILE A 73 -13.22 3.67 -6.69
N GLN A 74 -14.10 3.58 -7.70
CA GLN A 74 -13.68 3.56 -9.10
C GLN A 74 -13.52 4.99 -9.56
N PHE A 75 -12.31 5.39 -9.90
CA PHE A 75 -12.01 6.73 -10.38
C PHE A 75 -12.37 6.87 -11.85
N VAL A 76 -13.15 7.90 -12.19
CA VAL A 76 -13.63 8.22 -13.54
C VAL A 76 -13.50 9.73 -13.79
N PRO A 77 -13.48 10.19 -15.06
CA PRO A 77 -13.23 11.61 -15.38
C PRO A 77 -14.27 12.60 -14.87
N ASP A 78 -15.49 12.16 -14.60
CA ASP A 78 -16.62 12.97 -14.12
C ASP A 78 -16.83 12.91 -12.60
N LEU A 79 -15.94 12.20 -11.87
CA LEU A 79 -16.01 12.10 -10.41
C LEU A 79 -15.79 13.47 -9.75
N LEU A 80 -16.56 13.76 -8.70
CA LEU A 80 -16.42 14.97 -7.89
C LEU A 80 -15.72 14.67 -6.56
N PRO A 81 -15.04 15.65 -5.93
CA PRO A 81 -14.47 15.46 -4.60
C PRO A 81 -15.50 14.99 -3.55
N SER A 82 -16.74 15.49 -3.61
CA SER A 82 -17.83 15.07 -2.73
C SER A 82 -18.22 13.60 -2.87
N ASP A 83 -18.02 12.99 -4.06
CA ASP A 83 -18.31 11.57 -4.28
C ASP A 83 -17.31 10.68 -3.52
N VAL A 84 -16.15 11.22 -3.18
CA VAL A 84 -15.10 10.55 -2.39
C VAL A 84 -15.23 10.86 -0.91
N THR A 85 -15.36 12.17 -0.57
CA THR A 85 -15.31 12.66 0.81
C THR A 85 -16.67 12.71 1.50
N GLY A 86 -17.77 12.67 0.74
CA GLY A 86 -19.10 12.89 1.28
C GLY A 86 -19.52 14.37 1.21
N THR A 87 -20.74 14.62 1.64
CA THR A 87 -21.38 15.93 1.56
C THR A 87 -22.33 16.16 2.73
N GLU A 88 -22.74 17.41 2.98
CA GLU A 88 -23.85 17.70 3.88
C GLU A 88 -25.18 17.54 3.14
N ILE A 89 -26.10 16.77 3.71
CA ILE A 89 -27.47 16.59 3.22
C ILE A 89 -28.44 17.26 4.17
N TYR A 90 -29.39 18.01 3.60
CA TYR A 90 -30.45 18.62 4.38
C TYR A 90 -31.53 17.58 4.68
N HIS A 91 -31.71 17.29 5.95
CA HIS A 91 -32.78 16.42 6.45
C HIS A 91 -33.92 17.28 7.00
N GLN A 92 -35.11 17.12 6.42
CA GLN A 92 -36.33 17.77 6.92
C GLN A 92 -36.99 16.83 7.94
N ALA A 93 -37.06 17.25 9.21
CA ALA A 93 -37.72 16.54 10.28
C ALA A 93 -38.92 17.34 10.81
N GLU A 94 -39.87 16.67 11.48
CA GLU A 94 -40.97 17.33 12.17
C GLU A 94 -40.44 18.26 13.28
N GLY A 95 -40.45 19.56 13.04
CA GLY A 95 -39.93 20.59 13.99
C GLY A 95 -38.75 21.42 13.48
N GLY A 96 -38.27 21.18 12.26
CA GLY A 96 -37.18 21.94 11.61
C GLY A 96 -36.24 21.05 10.81
N GLY A 97 -35.54 21.62 9.84
CA GLY A 97 -34.53 20.88 9.06
C GLY A 97 -33.14 21.06 9.64
N GLU A 98 -32.31 20.07 9.52
CA GLU A 98 -30.90 20.11 9.89
C GLU A 98 -30.01 19.59 8.76
N PHE A 99 -28.79 20.15 8.67
CA PHE A 99 -27.75 19.60 7.81
C PHE A 99 -27.02 18.48 8.54
N ARG A 100 -26.96 17.30 7.92
CA ARG A 100 -26.20 16.16 8.41
C ARG A 100 -25.12 15.80 7.41
N PHE A 101 -23.96 15.49 7.92
CA PHE A 101 -22.88 14.96 7.11
C PHE A 101 -23.19 13.51 6.70
N ASP A 102 -23.21 13.27 5.39
CA ASP A 102 -23.28 11.94 4.80
C ASP A 102 -21.86 11.54 4.35
N PRO A 103 -21.20 10.60 5.09
CA PRO A 103 -19.82 10.26 4.84
C PRO A 103 -19.66 9.53 3.51
N GLY A 104 -18.70 10.00 2.72
CA GLY A 104 -18.33 9.35 1.46
C GLY A 104 -17.61 8.01 1.65
N PRO A 105 -17.34 7.31 0.54
CA PRO A 105 -16.73 5.98 0.56
C PRO A 105 -15.31 5.96 1.14
N ILE A 106 -14.66 7.10 1.30
CA ILE A 106 -13.34 7.19 1.94
C ILE A 106 -13.38 6.85 3.45
N PHE A 107 -14.56 6.99 4.09
CA PHE A 107 -14.75 6.66 5.51
C PHE A 107 -14.90 5.16 5.72
N ALA A 108 -13.83 4.43 5.42
CA ALA A 108 -13.65 3.01 5.61
C ALA A 108 -12.23 2.73 6.13
N ASN A 109 -12.00 1.52 6.67
CA ASN A 109 -10.67 1.14 7.16
C ASN A 109 -9.71 0.85 6.00
N LEU A 110 -10.19 0.13 4.98
CA LEU A 110 -9.43 -0.22 3.79
C LEU A 110 -10.13 0.36 2.56
N VAL A 111 -9.45 1.24 1.87
CA VAL A 111 -9.96 1.91 0.67
C VAL A 111 -9.15 1.48 -0.54
N LEU A 112 -9.81 0.90 -1.53
CA LEU A 112 -9.23 0.68 -2.85
C LEU A 112 -9.62 1.85 -3.76
N ALA A 113 -8.68 2.72 -4.07
CA ALA A 113 -8.80 3.79 -5.05
C ALA A 113 -8.40 3.25 -6.42
N ASP A 114 -9.37 2.74 -7.17
CA ASP A 114 -9.11 2.01 -8.42
C ASP A 114 -9.01 2.98 -9.60
N GLU A 115 -7.89 2.89 -10.35
CA GLU A 115 -7.56 3.75 -11.49
C GLU A 115 -7.50 5.25 -11.14
N ILE A 116 -6.75 5.59 -10.07
CA ILE A 116 -6.65 6.96 -9.53
C ILE A 116 -6.26 8.00 -10.61
N ASN A 117 -5.47 7.61 -11.60
CA ASN A 117 -5.03 8.46 -12.69
C ASN A 117 -6.16 8.83 -13.69
N ARG A 118 -7.35 8.25 -13.59
CA ARG A 118 -8.53 8.65 -14.39
C ARG A 118 -9.30 9.82 -13.82
N ALA A 119 -9.12 10.14 -12.54
CA ALA A 119 -9.85 11.24 -11.92
C ALA A 119 -9.19 12.59 -12.17
N PRO A 120 -9.98 13.67 -12.22
CA PRO A 120 -9.46 15.04 -12.26
C PRO A 120 -8.54 15.33 -11.06
N ALA A 121 -7.57 16.24 -11.24
CA ALA A 121 -6.58 16.58 -10.22
C ALA A 121 -7.20 17.02 -8.87
N LYS A 122 -8.38 17.65 -8.87
CA LYS A 122 -9.08 18.06 -7.63
C LYS A 122 -9.54 16.85 -6.81
N VAL A 123 -9.97 15.78 -7.48
CA VAL A 123 -10.42 14.54 -6.81
C VAL A 123 -9.23 13.78 -6.26
N GLN A 124 -8.16 13.68 -7.05
CA GLN A 124 -6.89 13.11 -6.59
C GLN A 124 -6.38 13.85 -5.35
N ALA A 125 -6.38 15.20 -5.37
CA ALA A 125 -5.94 16.02 -4.24
C ALA A 125 -6.77 15.77 -2.98
N ALA A 126 -8.09 15.61 -3.08
CA ALA A 126 -8.96 15.33 -1.93
C ALA A 126 -8.64 13.97 -1.28
N LEU A 127 -8.39 12.94 -2.08
CA LEU A 127 -7.97 11.64 -1.57
C LEU A 127 -6.60 11.73 -0.87
N LEU A 128 -5.63 12.39 -1.50
CA LEU A 128 -4.26 12.50 -1.01
C LEU A 128 -4.16 13.37 0.26
N GLU A 129 -5.03 14.37 0.40
CA GLU A 129 -5.16 15.14 1.64
C GLU A 129 -5.67 14.27 2.78
N ALA A 130 -6.74 13.49 2.54
CA ALA A 130 -7.27 12.57 3.54
C ALA A 130 -6.25 11.50 3.94
N MET A 131 -5.42 11.03 3.01
CA MET A 131 -4.33 10.07 3.28
C MET A 131 -3.25 10.65 4.22
N GLU A 132 -2.89 11.92 4.05
CA GLU A 132 -1.82 12.56 4.82
C GLU A 132 -2.34 13.07 6.17
N GLU A 133 -3.43 13.84 6.14
CA GLU A 133 -3.97 14.52 7.32
C GLU A 133 -4.83 13.60 8.20
N ARG A 134 -5.20 12.42 7.73
CA ARG A 134 -6.10 11.47 8.42
C ARG A 134 -7.44 12.13 8.83
N GLN A 135 -7.87 13.10 8.05
CA GLN A 135 -9.11 13.84 8.23
C GLN A 135 -9.57 14.46 6.92
N VAL A 136 -10.84 14.83 6.86
CA VAL A 136 -11.46 15.55 5.73
C VAL A 136 -12.26 16.72 6.28
N THR A 137 -12.19 17.86 5.63
CA THR A 137 -13.00 19.03 5.98
C THR A 137 -14.12 19.23 4.96
N VAL A 138 -15.38 19.09 5.40
CA VAL A 138 -16.59 19.29 4.58
C VAL A 138 -17.43 20.37 5.23
N ALA A 139 -17.85 21.37 4.43
CA ALA A 139 -18.67 22.51 4.89
C ALA A 139 -18.14 23.18 6.17
N GLY A 140 -16.83 23.29 6.32
CA GLY A 140 -16.17 23.93 7.48
C GLY A 140 -16.07 23.05 8.73
N ARG A 141 -16.50 21.78 8.67
CA ARG A 141 -16.35 20.81 9.76
C ARG A 141 -15.33 19.73 9.39
N THR A 142 -14.45 19.41 10.34
CA THR A 142 -13.42 18.39 10.17
C THR A 142 -13.91 17.05 10.70
N HIS A 143 -13.76 16.02 9.89
CA HIS A 143 -14.14 14.64 10.17
C HIS A 143 -12.88 13.77 10.13
N ALA A 144 -12.53 13.16 11.27
CA ALA A 144 -11.37 12.27 11.36
C ALA A 144 -11.63 10.93 10.67
N MET A 145 -10.59 10.35 10.08
CA MET A 145 -10.61 8.97 9.58
C MET A 145 -10.55 7.96 10.74
N GLU A 146 -10.93 6.73 10.45
CA GLU A 146 -10.79 5.62 11.39
C GLU A 146 -9.31 5.43 11.83
N PRO A 147 -9.03 4.98 13.06
CA PRO A 147 -7.67 4.70 13.52
C PRO A 147 -6.91 3.71 12.62
N LEU A 148 -7.60 2.67 12.15
CA LEU A 148 -7.14 1.82 11.08
C LEU A 148 -7.67 2.38 9.76
N PHE A 149 -6.80 3.05 9.03
CA PHE A 149 -7.12 3.62 7.71
C PHE A 149 -5.95 3.40 6.77
N MET A 150 -6.20 2.77 5.64
CA MET A 150 -5.20 2.50 4.60
C MET A 150 -5.82 2.65 3.22
N VAL A 151 -5.18 3.42 2.37
CA VAL A 151 -5.54 3.56 0.96
C VAL A 151 -4.56 2.75 0.10
N MET A 152 -5.12 1.98 -0.81
CA MET A 152 -4.41 1.28 -1.86
C MET A 152 -4.90 1.86 -3.19
N ALA A 153 -4.07 2.70 -3.80
CA ALA A 153 -4.40 3.31 -5.09
C ALA A 153 -3.85 2.45 -6.23
N THR A 154 -4.64 2.21 -7.27
CA THR A 154 -4.16 1.49 -8.45
C THR A 154 -3.95 2.42 -9.63
N GLN A 155 -2.95 2.10 -10.45
CA GLN A 155 -2.71 2.70 -11.75
C GLN A 155 -2.62 1.62 -12.82
N ASN A 156 -3.04 2.00 -14.04
CA ASN A 156 -2.83 1.17 -15.23
C ASN A 156 -1.79 1.87 -16.11
N PRO A 157 -0.58 1.29 -16.30
CA PRO A 157 0.49 1.93 -17.05
C PRO A 157 0.23 2.00 -18.56
N VAL A 158 -0.68 1.19 -19.08
CA VAL A 158 -0.96 1.11 -20.55
C VAL A 158 -1.97 2.14 -21.01
N GLU A 159 -2.88 2.56 -20.12
CA GLU A 159 -3.90 3.55 -20.46
C GLU A 159 -3.34 4.96 -20.31
N GLN A 160 -3.01 5.60 -21.44
CA GLN A 160 -2.54 6.99 -21.49
C GLN A 160 -3.65 7.98 -21.89
N GLU A 161 -4.61 7.57 -22.72
CA GLU A 161 -5.73 8.42 -23.12
C GLU A 161 -6.73 8.63 -21.99
N GLY A 162 -7.10 9.88 -21.73
CA GLY A 162 -8.08 10.24 -20.68
C GLY A 162 -7.56 10.07 -19.26
N THR A 163 -6.23 10.08 -19.06
CA THR A 163 -5.61 9.99 -17.75
C THR A 163 -4.95 11.31 -17.34
N TYR A 164 -4.93 11.54 -16.03
CA TYR A 164 -4.26 12.66 -15.38
C TYR A 164 -3.13 12.08 -14.52
N PRO A 165 -1.87 12.19 -14.94
CA PRO A 165 -0.76 11.64 -14.18
C PRO A 165 -0.70 12.28 -12.79
N LEU A 166 -0.37 11.47 -11.78
CA LEU A 166 -0.12 11.98 -10.44
C LEU A 166 1.19 12.79 -10.44
N PRO A 167 1.18 14.04 -9.94
CA PRO A 167 2.41 14.78 -9.74
C PRO A 167 3.37 14.06 -8.79
N GLU A 168 4.68 14.18 -9.01
CA GLU A 168 5.72 13.54 -8.20
C GLU A 168 5.56 13.81 -6.69
N ALA A 169 5.29 15.07 -6.32
CA ALA A 169 5.04 15.46 -4.94
C ALA A 169 3.83 14.74 -4.30
N GLN A 170 2.90 14.28 -5.11
CA GLN A 170 1.75 13.51 -4.67
C GLN A 170 2.07 12.01 -4.57
N MET A 171 2.85 11.50 -5.51
CA MET A 171 3.33 10.11 -5.47
C MET A 171 4.21 9.86 -4.24
N ASP A 172 5.02 10.82 -3.82
CA ASP A 172 5.89 10.72 -2.63
C ASP A 172 5.13 10.49 -1.30
N ARG A 173 3.81 10.72 -1.28
CA ARG A 173 2.94 10.44 -0.12
C ARG A 173 2.63 8.95 0.07
N PHE A 174 2.79 8.14 -0.97
CA PHE A 174 2.65 6.69 -0.83
C PHE A 174 3.90 6.10 -0.17
N LEU A 175 3.69 5.15 0.73
CA LEU A 175 4.78 4.46 1.44
C LEU A 175 5.64 3.65 0.48
N MET A 176 5.00 2.87 -0.36
CA MET A 176 5.62 2.01 -1.37
C MET A 176 4.85 2.05 -2.68
N HIS A 177 5.57 1.85 -3.78
CA HIS A 177 5.03 1.61 -5.12
C HIS A 177 5.24 0.13 -5.48
N VAL A 178 4.18 -0.64 -5.42
CA VAL A 178 4.19 -2.09 -5.62
C VAL A 178 3.87 -2.43 -7.06
N MET A 179 4.79 -3.08 -7.74
CA MET A 179 4.58 -3.58 -9.10
C MET A 179 3.98 -4.98 -9.07
N ILE A 180 2.91 -5.18 -9.83
CA ILE A 180 2.31 -6.50 -10.06
C ILE A 180 2.63 -6.94 -11.47
N THR A 181 3.34 -8.05 -11.59
CA THR A 181 3.72 -8.67 -12.85
C THR A 181 2.91 -9.93 -13.14
N TYR A 182 3.00 -10.46 -14.35
CA TYR A 182 2.39 -11.74 -14.69
C TYR A 182 2.98 -12.86 -13.83
N PRO A 183 2.15 -13.76 -13.31
CA PRO A 183 2.64 -14.95 -12.62
C PRO A 183 3.32 -15.89 -13.62
N PRO A 184 4.19 -16.79 -13.16
CA PRO A 184 4.70 -17.91 -13.98
C PRO A 184 3.57 -18.80 -14.49
N VAL A 185 3.82 -19.52 -15.58
CA VAL A 185 2.81 -20.39 -16.24
C VAL A 185 2.22 -21.42 -15.26
N GLU A 186 3.04 -21.98 -14.38
CA GLU A 186 2.62 -22.95 -13.38
C GLU A 186 1.62 -22.37 -12.40
N ASP A 187 1.74 -21.09 -12.08
CA ASP A 187 0.81 -20.36 -11.20
C ASP A 187 -0.44 -19.93 -11.94
N GLU A 188 -0.36 -19.61 -13.23
CA GLU A 188 -1.57 -19.37 -14.06
C GLU A 188 -2.48 -20.60 -14.10
N VAL A 189 -1.90 -21.81 -14.22
CA VAL A 189 -2.67 -23.06 -14.14
C VAL A 189 -3.38 -23.19 -12.81
N LYS A 190 -2.70 -22.88 -11.70
CA LYS A 190 -3.32 -22.89 -10.36
C LYS A 190 -4.43 -21.83 -10.23
N VAL A 191 -4.27 -20.65 -10.83
CA VAL A 191 -5.30 -19.61 -10.86
C VAL A 191 -6.56 -20.11 -11.57
N ILE A 192 -6.40 -20.78 -12.73
CA ILE A 192 -7.54 -21.39 -13.46
C ILE A 192 -8.26 -22.42 -12.58
N GLN A 193 -7.49 -23.28 -11.90
CA GLN A 193 -8.05 -24.30 -11.01
C GLN A 193 -8.79 -23.65 -9.81
N LEU A 194 -8.23 -22.60 -9.23
CA LEU A 194 -8.83 -21.86 -8.12
C LEU A 194 -10.17 -21.24 -8.52
N VAL A 195 -10.19 -20.50 -9.66
CA VAL A 195 -11.43 -19.85 -10.15
C VAL A 195 -12.51 -20.87 -10.44
N ARG A 196 -12.15 -21.97 -11.14
CA ARG A 196 -13.09 -23.07 -11.41
C ARG A 196 -13.65 -23.70 -10.11
N GLY A 197 -12.80 -23.89 -9.11
CA GLY A 197 -13.22 -24.39 -7.80
C GLY A 197 -14.19 -23.42 -7.08
N GLU A 198 -13.94 -22.12 -7.16
CA GLU A 198 -14.84 -21.10 -6.61
C GLU A 198 -16.20 -21.07 -7.31
N GLU A 199 -16.23 -21.21 -8.64
CA GLU A 199 -17.46 -21.29 -9.44
C GLU A 199 -18.29 -22.54 -9.04
N GLN A 200 -17.64 -23.69 -8.89
CA GLN A 200 -18.29 -24.92 -8.45
C GLN A 200 -18.83 -24.81 -7.02
N ALA A 201 -18.04 -24.20 -6.10
CA ALA A 201 -18.47 -23.96 -4.73
C ALA A 201 -19.63 -22.96 -4.64
N ALA A 202 -19.66 -21.94 -5.51
CA ALA A 202 -20.76 -20.97 -5.57
C ALA A 202 -22.09 -21.58 -6.07
N ALA A 203 -22.02 -22.64 -6.88
CA ALA A 203 -23.17 -23.36 -7.38
C ALA A 203 -23.78 -24.36 -6.36
N GLN A 204 -23.09 -24.63 -5.26
CA GLN A 204 -23.57 -25.52 -4.19
C GLN A 204 -24.24 -24.72 -3.07
N PRO A 205 -25.26 -25.29 -2.38
CA PRO A 205 -25.81 -24.68 -1.19
C PRO A 205 -24.67 -24.45 -0.18
N ARG A 206 -24.57 -23.22 0.35
CA ARG A 206 -23.55 -22.91 1.37
C ARG A 206 -23.73 -23.84 2.56
N PRO A 207 -22.70 -24.59 2.97
CA PRO A 207 -22.75 -25.33 4.21
C PRO A 207 -23.09 -24.36 5.36
N GLU A 208 -23.91 -24.79 6.30
CA GLU A 208 -24.24 -24.06 7.54
C GLU A 208 -23.03 -23.97 8.49
N GLY A 209 -21.85 -23.76 7.98
CA GLY A 209 -20.61 -23.48 8.72
C GLY A 209 -20.38 -21.99 8.80
N GLY A 210 -20.16 -21.46 10.02
CA GLY A 210 -19.89 -20.05 10.24
C GLY A 210 -18.73 -19.54 9.37
N LYS A 211 -18.75 -18.23 9.07
CA LYS A 211 -17.62 -17.59 8.39
C LYS A 211 -16.33 -17.86 9.18
N PRO A 212 -15.19 -18.13 8.51
CA PRO A 212 -13.93 -18.26 9.22
C PRO A 212 -13.68 -17.01 10.07
N PRO A 213 -13.10 -17.17 11.28
CA PRO A 213 -12.84 -16.04 12.16
C PRO A 213 -11.93 -15.03 11.44
N VAL A 214 -12.34 -13.75 11.47
CA VAL A 214 -11.54 -12.64 10.94
C VAL A 214 -10.50 -12.24 11.96
N VAL A 215 -9.35 -11.75 11.50
CA VAL A 215 -8.30 -11.19 12.37
C VAL A 215 -8.81 -9.87 12.94
N PRO A 216 -8.82 -9.68 14.28
CA PRO A 216 -9.31 -8.44 14.87
C PRO A 216 -8.36 -7.26 14.58
N GLN A 217 -8.90 -6.04 14.47
CA GLN A 217 -8.08 -4.83 14.27
C GLN A 217 -7.05 -4.65 15.37
N GLN A 218 -7.36 -5.07 16.60
CA GLN A 218 -6.44 -4.97 17.73
C GLN A 218 -5.11 -5.66 17.45
N ALA A 219 -5.11 -6.81 16.77
CA ALA A 219 -3.87 -7.48 16.38
C ALA A 219 -2.96 -6.63 15.47
N VAL A 220 -3.54 -5.75 14.64
CA VAL A 220 -2.76 -4.80 13.84
C VAL A 220 -2.13 -3.71 14.71
N PHE A 221 -2.87 -3.20 15.70
CA PHE A 221 -2.36 -2.18 16.62
C PHE A 221 -1.28 -2.73 17.54
N ASP A 222 -1.46 -3.95 18.07
CA ASP A 222 -0.48 -4.64 18.89
C ASP A 222 0.81 -4.90 18.08
N ALA A 223 0.69 -5.39 16.86
CA ALA A 223 1.82 -5.57 15.96
C ALA A 223 2.56 -4.24 15.65
N ARG A 224 1.83 -3.14 15.44
CA ARG A 224 2.45 -1.82 15.24
C ARG A 224 3.24 -1.38 16.48
N GLN A 225 2.76 -1.70 17.68
CA GLN A 225 3.48 -1.43 18.92
C GLN A 225 4.76 -2.28 19.03
N GLU A 226 4.69 -3.58 18.72
CA GLU A 226 5.85 -4.47 18.67
C GLU A 226 6.88 -4.01 17.63
N ILE A 227 6.43 -3.65 16.41
CA ILE A 227 7.28 -3.10 15.34
C ILE A 227 7.97 -1.81 15.77
N GLY A 228 7.27 -0.96 16.56
CA GLY A 228 7.84 0.25 17.14
C GLY A 228 9.04 -0.01 18.07
N ALA A 229 9.12 -1.19 18.66
CA ALA A 229 10.18 -1.61 19.57
C ALA A 229 11.35 -2.35 18.87
N ILE A 230 11.24 -2.63 17.56
CA ILE A 230 12.31 -3.27 16.77
C ILE A 230 13.56 -2.38 16.79
N HIS A 231 14.69 -2.99 17.16
CA HIS A 231 15.96 -2.28 17.22
C HIS A 231 16.52 -1.96 15.84
N VAL A 232 16.96 -0.72 15.65
CA VAL A 232 17.72 -0.27 14.48
C VAL A 232 19.06 0.24 14.98
N SER A 233 20.15 -0.35 14.51
CA SER A 233 21.50 0.13 14.88
C SER A 233 21.88 1.40 14.12
N ASP A 234 22.78 2.21 14.70
CA ASP A 234 23.30 3.43 14.06
C ASP A 234 23.85 3.15 12.64
N ALA A 235 24.48 1.98 12.45
CA ALA A 235 25.00 1.55 11.13
C ALA A 235 23.86 1.33 10.11
N ILE A 236 22.74 0.75 10.52
CA ILE A 236 21.58 0.56 9.65
C ILE A 236 20.87 1.89 9.36
N GLU A 237 20.72 2.77 10.37
CA GLU A 237 20.18 4.12 10.15
C GLU A 237 21.05 4.89 9.16
N ARG A 238 22.38 4.81 9.32
CA ARG A 238 23.34 5.41 8.41
C ARG A 238 23.21 4.84 6.99
N TYR A 239 23.12 3.51 6.86
CA TYR A 239 22.95 2.83 5.57
C TYR A 239 21.68 3.29 4.84
N MET A 240 20.54 3.36 5.54
CA MET A 240 19.30 3.88 4.95
C MET A 240 19.45 5.35 4.49
N ALA A 241 20.12 6.18 5.28
CA ALA A 241 20.39 7.57 4.93
C ALA A 241 21.31 7.69 3.72
N ASP A 242 22.37 6.88 3.65
CA ASP A 242 23.33 6.88 2.55
C ASP A 242 22.71 6.39 1.24
N LEU A 243 21.81 5.37 1.28
CA LEU A 243 21.03 4.97 0.11
C LEU A 243 20.19 6.13 -0.46
N VAL A 244 19.50 6.87 0.41
CA VAL A 244 18.72 8.02 -0.03
C VAL A 244 19.62 9.18 -0.49
N TYR A 245 20.74 9.41 0.19
CA TYR A 245 21.70 10.43 -0.19
C TYR A 245 22.33 10.17 -1.56
N ALA A 246 22.61 8.90 -1.88
CA ALA A 246 23.13 8.50 -3.19
C ALA A 246 22.20 8.90 -4.35
N THR A 247 20.89 8.94 -4.12
CA THR A 247 19.93 9.42 -5.14
C THR A 247 20.05 10.92 -5.41
N ARG A 248 20.59 11.71 -4.44
CA ARG A 248 20.70 13.18 -4.50
C ARG A 248 22.06 13.68 -4.94
N THR A 249 23.07 12.83 -4.79
CA THR A 249 24.47 13.12 -5.15
C THR A 249 25.04 11.99 -5.99
N PRO A 250 24.36 11.60 -7.10
CA PRO A 250 24.72 10.43 -7.88
C PRO A 250 26.14 10.53 -8.47
N GLU A 251 26.64 11.74 -8.70
CA GLU A 251 27.99 12.02 -9.20
C GLU A 251 29.11 11.57 -8.25
N ALA A 252 28.80 11.37 -6.97
CA ALA A 252 29.76 10.85 -5.99
C ALA A 252 29.96 9.34 -6.09
N TYR A 253 29.13 8.64 -6.85
CA TYR A 253 29.13 7.18 -6.96
C TYR A 253 29.55 6.69 -8.35
N THR A 254 28.73 6.89 -9.37
CA THR A 254 29.04 6.47 -10.75
C THR A 254 28.59 7.50 -11.80
N ASP A 255 29.28 7.49 -12.97
CA ASP A 255 28.87 8.33 -14.11
C ASP A 255 27.49 7.90 -14.64
N ASP A 256 27.13 6.64 -14.54
CA ASP A 256 25.82 6.13 -14.96
C ASP A 256 24.71 6.68 -14.07
N LEU A 257 24.85 6.61 -12.75
CA LEU A 257 23.89 7.20 -11.82
C LEU A 257 23.71 8.71 -12.05
N ARG A 258 24.83 9.44 -12.29
CA ARG A 258 24.79 10.86 -12.61
C ARG A 258 23.99 11.17 -13.87
N ARG A 259 24.08 10.32 -14.91
CA ARG A 259 23.35 10.50 -16.16
C ARG A 259 21.88 10.12 -16.02
N TRP A 260 21.58 9.13 -15.19
CA TRP A 260 20.23 8.54 -15.09
C TRP A 260 19.30 9.29 -14.15
N ILE A 261 19.81 9.88 -13.07
CA ILE A 261 18.98 10.53 -12.05
C ILE A 261 18.91 12.04 -12.33
N GLU A 262 17.69 12.54 -12.55
CA GLU A 262 17.41 13.97 -12.65
C GLU A 262 17.04 14.55 -11.28
N ILE A 263 16.12 13.87 -10.53
CA ILE A 263 15.71 14.28 -9.20
C ILE A 263 15.79 13.06 -8.25
N GLY A 264 16.52 13.24 -7.16
CA GLY A 264 16.66 12.23 -6.11
C GLY A 264 15.51 12.21 -5.12
N ALA A 265 15.45 11.17 -4.31
CA ALA A 265 14.37 10.91 -3.36
C ALA A 265 14.33 11.93 -2.20
N SER A 266 13.13 12.26 -1.74
CA SER A 266 12.88 13.14 -0.59
C SER A 266 13.25 12.46 0.74
N PRO A 267 13.31 13.21 1.88
CA PRO A 267 13.49 12.63 3.20
C PRO A 267 12.40 11.61 3.60
N ARG A 268 11.22 11.64 2.97
CA ARG A 268 10.17 10.63 3.16
C ARG A 268 10.65 9.22 2.79
N ALA A 269 11.61 9.11 1.87
CA ALA A 269 12.22 7.83 1.52
C ALA A 269 12.95 7.20 2.72
N SER A 270 13.75 7.96 3.48
CA SER A 270 14.44 7.45 4.68
C SER A 270 13.45 6.96 5.72
N LEU A 271 12.38 7.73 5.97
CA LEU A 271 11.32 7.35 6.90
C LEU A 271 10.54 6.10 6.42
N ALA A 272 10.36 5.96 5.10
CA ALA A 272 9.72 4.78 4.52
C ALA A 272 10.61 3.54 4.64
N LEU A 273 11.93 3.67 4.39
CA LEU A 273 12.89 2.58 4.58
C LEU A 273 12.90 2.09 6.03
N ASP A 274 12.93 3.00 7.02
CA ASP A 274 12.89 2.66 8.44
C ASP A 274 11.61 1.90 8.79
N LYS A 275 10.44 2.45 8.46
CA LYS A 275 9.15 1.83 8.78
C LYS A 275 8.98 0.47 8.11
N CYS A 276 9.31 0.37 6.82
CA CYS A 276 9.19 -0.88 6.07
C CYS A 276 10.23 -1.90 6.51
N GLY A 277 11.48 -1.49 6.77
CA GLY A 277 12.55 -2.36 7.25
C GLY A 277 12.22 -2.99 8.60
N ARG A 278 11.78 -2.19 9.58
CA ARG A 278 11.32 -2.72 10.88
C ARG A 278 10.15 -3.67 10.74
N THR A 279 9.19 -3.33 9.87
CA THR A 279 8.03 -4.20 9.61
C THR A 279 8.46 -5.51 8.95
N HIS A 280 9.41 -5.47 8.00
CA HIS A 280 9.93 -6.65 7.34
C HIS A 280 10.71 -7.55 8.33
N ALA A 281 11.53 -6.97 9.22
CA ALA A 281 12.22 -7.70 10.28
C ALA A 281 11.22 -8.41 11.22
N TRP A 282 10.17 -7.68 11.66
CA TRP A 282 9.13 -8.24 12.51
C TRP A 282 8.35 -9.40 11.85
N LEU A 283 8.00 -9.27 10.58
CA LEU A 283 7.37 -10.35 9.81
C LEU A 283 8.25 -11.60 9.73
N ASN A 284 9.58 -11.43 9.77
CA ASN A 284 10.56 -12.51 9.82
C ASN A 284 11.00 -12.89 11.25
N GLN A 285 10.22 -12.53 12.28
CA GLN A 285 10.44 -12.87 13.68
C GLN A 285 11.81 -12.42 14.24
N ARG A 286 12.28 -11.24 13.80
CA ARG A 286 13.49 -10.62 14.33
C ARG A 286 13.15 -9.35 15.11
N ASP A 287 13.89 -9.10 16.16
CA ASP A 287 13.79 -7.91 17.01
C ASP A 287 14.80 -6.80 16.64
N TYR A 288 15.50 -6.98 15.52
CA TYR A 288 16.41 -6.01 14.93
C TYR A 288 16.30 -5.99 13.41
N VAL A 289 16.67 -4.86 12.82
CA VAL A 289 16.73 -4.69 11.36
C VAL A 289 18.09 -5.14 10.84
N ASP A 290 18.06 -6.01 9.83
CA ASP A 290 19.21 -6.47 9.07
C ASP A 290 19.33 -5.67 7.76
N PRO A 291 20.53 -5.46 7.16
CA PRO A 291 20.66 -4.84 5.85
C PRO A 291 19.78 -5.46 4.76
N LEU A 292 19.57 -6.77 4.81
CA LEU A 292 18.69 -7.48 3.88
C LEU A 292 17.22 -7.05 3.99
N ASP A 293 16.77 -6.57 5.16
CA ASP A 293 15.43 -6.03 5.30
C ASP A 293 15.27 -4.75 4.50
N VAL A 294 16.27 -3.88 4.55
CA VAL A 294 16.30 -2.63 3.79
C VAL A 294 16.36 -2.94 2.28
N GLN A 295 17.23 -3.85 1.86
CA GLN A 295 17.38 -4.26 0.46
C GLN A 295 16.11 -4.93 -0.09
N ALA A 296 15.38 -5.68 0.75
CA ALA A 296 14.13 -6.33 0.35
C ALA A 296 13.04 -5.35 -0.07
N ILE A 297 13.04 -4.11 0.48
CA ILE A 297 11.96 -3.14 0.29
C ILE A 297 12.40 -1.87 -0.46
N VAL A 298 13.68 -1.65 -0.68
CA VAL A 298 14.22 -0.40 -1.24
C VAL A 298 13.64 -0.07 -2.62
N HIS A 299 13.47 -1.05 -3.50
CA HIS A 299 12.89 -0.85 -4.84
C HIS A 299 11.46 -0.29 -4.75
N ASP A 300 10.64 -0.87 -3.88
CA ASP A 300 9.26 -0.43 -3.71
C ASP A 300 9.16 0.95 -3.05
N VAL A 301 10.18 1.34 -2.27
CA VAL A 301 10.28 2.69 -1.67
C VAL A 301 10.81 3.72 -2.66
N PHE A 302 11.79 3.37 -3.51
CA PHE A 302 12.48 4.32 -4.39
C PHE A 302 11.79 4.53 -5.74
N ARG A 303 11.09 3.52 -6.27
CA ARG A 303 10.57 3.49 -7.63
C ARG A 303 9.78 4.73 -8.04
N HIS A 304 9.00 5.31 -7.14
CA HIS A 304 8.17 6.50 -7.37
C HIS A 304 8.77 7.79 -6.81
N ARG A 305 10.01 7.73 -6.31
CA ARG A 305 10.70 8.86 -5.68
C ARG A 305 11.94 9.32 -6.45
N ILE A 306 12.38 8.53 -7.42
CA ILE A 306 13.50 8.87 -8.29
C ILE A 306 12.93 9.27 -9.65
N THR A 307 13.23 10.50 -10.09
CA THR A 307 12.90 10.96 -11.44
C THR A 307 14.08 10.70 -12.35
N LEU A 308 13.82 9.96 -13.41
CA LEU A 308 14.84 9.63 -14.42
C LEU A 308 15.01 10.77 -15.41
N SER A 309 16.25 11.00 -15.86
CA SER A 309 16.58 11.92 -16.94
C SER A 309 15.95 11.45 -18.27
N TYR A 310 15.80 12.39 -19.21
CA TYR A 310 15.35 12.05 -20.58
C TYR A 310 16.30 11.08 -21.29
N GLU A 311 17.61 11.18 -21.01
CA GLU A 311 18.63 10.26 -21.54
C GLU A 311 18.37 8.84 -21.04
N ALA A 312 18.20 8.67 -19.73
CA ALA A 312 17.87 7.37 -19.13
C ALA A 312 16.58 6.76 -19.67
N GLN A 313 15.53 7.59 -19.82
CA GLN A 313 14.26 7.14 -20.39
C GLN A 313 14.44 6.70 -21.87
N GLY A 314 15.22 7.42 -22.65
CA GLY A 314 15.55 7.09 -24.04
C GLY A 314 16.39 5.80 -24.17
N GLU A 315 17.22 5.49 -23.18
CA GLU A 315 17.99 4.24 -23.09
C GLU A 315 17.18 3.07 -22.53
N GLY A 316 15.93 3.30 -22.09
CA GLY A 316 15.07 2.26 -21.48
C GLY A 316 15.53 1.86 -20.07
N VAL A 317 16.24 2.73 -19.36
CA VAL A 317 16.63 2.52 -17.97
C VAL A 317 15.39 2.61 -17.08
N SER A 318 15.21 1.63 -16.19
CA SER A 318 14.11 1.63 -15.23
C SER A 318 14.54 2.17 -13.86
N PRO A 319 13.62 2.70 -13.04
CA PRO A 319 13.92 3.06 -11.65
C PRO A 319 14.48 1.91 -10.82
N ASP A 320 14.06 0.67 -11.12
CA ASP A 320 14.56 -0.52 -10.43
C ASP A 320 16.03 -0.78 -10.76
N ARG A 321 16.46 -0.59 -12.02
CA ARG A 321 17.87 -0.68 -12.42
C ARG A 321 18.74 0.38 -11.74
N VAL A 322 18.23 1.61 -11.62
CA VAL A 322 18.92 2.67 -10.87
C VAL A 322 19.07 2.28 -9.39
N THR A 323 18.02 1.72 -8.82
CA THR A 323 18.04 1.26 -7.42
C THR A 323 19.03 0.12 -7.22
N ASP A 324 19.11 -0.85 -8.15
CA ASP A 324 20.12 -1.93 -8.11
C ASP A 324 21.54 -1.35 -8.08
N GLU A 325 21.83 -0.37 -8.94
CA GLU A 325 23.14 0.28 -8.98
C GLU A 325 23.45 1.02 -7.67
N ILE A 326 22.49 1.77 -7.12
CA ILE A 326 22.64 2.45 -5.82
C ILE A 326 22.97 1.44 -4.71
N VAL A 327 22.22 0.34 -4.62
CA VAL A 327 22.44 -0.71 -3.60
C VAL A 327 23.82 -1.36 -3.76
N ALA A 328 24.29 -1.52 -5.00
CA ALA A 328 25.62 -2.09 -5.28
C ALA A 328 26.77 -1.16 -4.88
N GLN A 329 26.57 0.17 -4.96
CA GLN A 329 27.60 1.17 -4.68
C GLN A 329 27.65 1.63 -3.21
N VAL A 330 26.51 1.58 -2.51
CA VAL A 330 26.44 2.03 -1.10
C VAL A 330 26.86 0.90 -0.17
N ALA A 331 28.02 1.04 0.46
CA ALA A 331 28.53 0.07 1.44
C ALA A 331 27.85 0.25 2.80
N LEU A 332 27.67 -0.85 3.52
CA LEU A 332 27.39 -0.81 4.95
C LEU A 332 28.68 -0.47 5.70
N THR A 333 28.74 0.68 6.35
CA THR A 333 29.93 1.17 7.10
C THR A 333 29.72 1.10 8.60
#